data_6e8111f99c507be59909b104a5f23476
#
_entry.id   6e8111f99c507be59909b104a5f23476
#
_cell.length_a   1.000
_cell.length_b   1.000
_cell.length_c   1.000
_cell.angle_alpha   90.00
_cell.angle_beta   90.00
_cell.angle_gamma   90.00
#
_symmetry.space_group_name_H-M   'P 1'
#
loop_
_entity.id
_entity.type
_entity.pdbx_description
1 polymer ?
#
loop_
_entity_poly.entity_id
_entity_poly.type
_entity_poly.pdbx_seq_one_letter_code
_entity_poly.pdbx_strand_id
1 'polypeptide(L)'
;LTDLIDRAFYLRSGGLERVFTGEQFRSLPDPEREALGLRTLTPAVCTLPAVESAGSEEGLSVEGLTCSFRKGAPVFRDLSFSARPGEVVAITGPNGVGKTTLSRCLCGLLKEQAGQILLNGKPLDRKGRQRSAFCVMQDVNHQLFSDSVWGECRMSAPEASDNQISEVLDSLHLLSFRERHP
;
A
#
# COMPACT_ATOMS: atom_id res chain seq x y z
N LEU A 1 -13.50 -16.18 -12.97
CA LEU A 1 -14.77 -15.40 -12.96
C LEU A 1 -15.16 -14.95 -14.37
N THR A 2 -14.22 -14.56 -15.22
CA THR A 2 -14.51 -14.12 -16.60
C THR A 2 -15.17 -15.19 -17.46
N ASP A 3 -14.96 -16.47 -17.17
CA ASP A 3 -15.55 -17.60 -17.90
C ASP A 3 -17.06 -17.77 -17.66
N LEU A 4 -17.57 -17.13 -16.59
CA LEU A 4 -18.98 -17.17 -16.20
C LEU A 4 -19.79 -15.95 -16.69
N ILE A 5 -19.17 -15.06 -17.46
CA ILE A 5 -19.81 -13.82 -17.92
C ILE A 5 -20.49 -14.04 -19.27
N ASP A 6 -21.81 -13.80 -19.34
CA ASP A 6 -22.57 -13.79 -20.59
C ASP A 6 -22.51 -12.44 -21.30
N ARG A 7 -22.54 -11.34 -20.51
CA ARG A 7 -22.44 -9.96 -21.01
C ARG A 7 -21.68 -9.07 -20.05
N ALA A 8 -20.91 -8.13 -20.59
CA ALA A 8 -20.25 -7.07 -19.83
C ALA A 8 -20.74 -5.70 -20.31
N PHE A 9 -21.08 -4.83 -19.36
CA PHE A 9 -21.53 -3.46 -19.61
C PHE A 9 -20.43 -2.51 -19.18
N TYR A 10 -19.90 -1.73 -20.11
CA TYR A 10 -18.89 -0.73 -19.84
C TYR A 10 -19.58 0.63 -19.67
N LEU A 11 -19.44 1.19 -18.46
CA LEU A 11 -19.99 2.50 -18.09
C LEU A 11 -18.88 3.53 -18.01
N ARG A 12 -19.13 4.73 -18.54
CA ARG A 12 -18.22 5.87 -18.44
C ARG A 12 -19.02 7.14 -18.21
N SER A 13 -18.56 7.97 -17.28
CA SER A 13 -19.19 9.26 -16.94
C SER A 13 -20.70 9.16 -16.66
N GLY A 14 -21.13 8.06 -16.02
CA GLY A 14 -22.53 7.82 -15.67
C GLY A 14 -23.41 7.27 -16.81
N GLY A 15 -22.87 7.05 -18.01
CA GLY A 15 -23.56 6.50 -19.16
C GLY A 15 -23.07 5.12 -19.57
N LEU A 16 -23.93 4.34 -20.23
CA LEU A 16 -23.56 3.08 -20.85
C LEU A 16 -22.87 3.36 -22.19
N GLU A 17 -21.58 3.08 -22.31
CA GLU A 17 -20.78 3.36 -23.50
C GLU A 17 -20.66 2.16 -24.43
N ARG A 18 -20.45 0.95 -23.86
CA ARG A 18 -20.32 -0.28 -24.65
C ARG A 18 -20.97 -1.48 -23.97
N VAL A 19 -21.40 -2.43 -24.78
CA VAL A 19 -21.86 -3.73 -24.34
C VAL A 19 -21.05 -4.80 -25.07
N PHE A 20 -20.51 -5.73 -24.34
CA PHE A 20 -19.75 -6.88 -24.87
C PHE A 20 -20.50 -8.17 -24.59
N THR A 21 -20.46 -9.11 -25.50
CA THR A 21 -20.72 -10.52 -25.15
C THR A 21 -19.60 -11.07 -24.28
N GLY A 22 -19.85 -12.16 -23.56
CA GLY A 22 -18.80 -12.79 -22.76
C GLY A 22 -17.57 -13.17 -23.58
N GLU A 23 -17.77 -13.63 -24.82
CA GLU A 23 -16.69 -13.97 -25.75
C GLU A 23 -15.89 -12.73 -26.17
N GLN A 24 -16.57 -11.66 -26.61
CA GLN A 24 -15.93 -10.39 -26.95
C GLN A 24 -15.15 -9.82 -25.78
N PHE A 25 -15.70 -9.88 -24.55
CA PHE A 25 -15.03 -9.38 -23.35
C PHE A 25 -13.77 -10.19 -23.02
N ARG A 26 -13.80 -11.50 -23.18
CA ARG A 26 -12.63 -12.37 -22.97
C ARG A 26 -11.54 -12.17 -24.02
N SER A 27 -11.93 -11.95 -25.28
CA SER A 27 -11.01 -11.79 -26.40
C SER A 27 -10.45 -10.36 -26.57
N LEU A 28 -10.85 -9.40 -25.72
CA LEU A 28 -10.30 -8.03 -25.74
C LEU A 28 -8.77 -8.07 -25.57
N PRO A 29 -8.01 -7.48 -26.49
CA PRO A 29 -6.55 -7.36 -26.36
C PRO A 29 -6.16 -6.52 -25.14
N ASP A 30 -5.03 -6.82 -24.52
CA ASP A 30 -4.55 -6.08 -23.34
C ASP A 30 -4.43 -4.55 -23.55
N PRO A 31 -3.94 -4.04 -24.70
CA PRO A 31 -3.93 -2.58 -24.93
C PRO A 31 -5.32 -1.94 -24.94
N GLU A 32 -6.33 -2.64 -25.45
CA GLU A 32 -7.71 -2.16 -25.44
C GLU A 32 -8.31 -2.21 -24.03
N ARG A 33 -7.95 -3.25 -23.25
CA ARG A 33 -8.33 -3.34 -21.83
C ARG A 33 -7.78 -2.17 -21.04
N GLU A 34 -6.50 -1.86 -21.21
CA GLU A 34 -5.85 -0.72 -20.54
C GLU A 34 -6.50 0.61 -20.92
N ALA A 35 -6.80 0.82 -22.20
CA ALA A 35 -7.50 2.02 -22.67
C ALA A 35 -8.90 2.19 -22.06
N LEU A 36 -9.55 1.06 -21.72
CA LEU A 36 -10.83 1.04 -21.01
C LEU A 36 -10.68 1.07 -19.49
N GLY A 37 -9.45 1.15 -18.94
CA GLY A 37 -9.20 1.07 -17.50
C GLY A 37 -9.46 -0.30 -16.89
N LEU A 38 -9.49 -1.36 -17.70
CA LEU A 38 -9.70 -2.74 -17.28
C LEU A 38 -8.35 -3.41 -16.98
N ARG A 39 -8.37 -4.35 -16.05
CA ARG A 39 -7.20 -5.21 -15.79
C ARG A 39 -6.97 -6.17 -16.94
N THR A 40 -5.70 -6.46 -17.22
CA THR A 40 -5.31 -7.54 -18.12
C THR A 40 -5.78 -8.89 -17.57
N LEU A 41 -6.10 -9.84 -18.44
CA LEU A 41 -6.46 -11.22 -18.03
C LEU A 41 -5.20 -12.06 -17.81
N THR A 42 -4.12 -11.72 -18.49
CA THR A 42 -2.83 -12.37 -18.33
C THR A 42 -2.10 -11.74 -17.14
N PRO A 43 -1.70 -12.52 -16.13
CA PRO A 43 -0.89 -11.97 -15.05
C PRO A 43 0.39 -11.34 -15.62
N ALA A 44 0.68 -10.11 -15.24
CA ALA A 44 1.96 -9.50 -15.56
C ALA A 44 3.07 -10.37 -14.97
N VAL A 45 3.96 -10.86 -15.83
CA VAL A 45 5.20 -11.51 -15.38
C VAL A 45 6.12 -10.40 -14.89
N CYS A 46 6.04 -10.09 -13.62
CA CYS A 46 6.99 -9.17 -12.99
C CYS A 46 8.27 -9.96 -12.69
N THR A 47 9.29 -9.81 -13.52
CA THR A 47 10.65 -10.20 -13.18
C THR A 47 11.19 -9.18 -12.19
N LEU A 48 11.08 -9.50 -10.91
CA LEU A 48 11.77 -8.73 -9.89
C LEU A 48 13.28 -8.85 -10.14
N PRO A 49 14.04 -7.74 -10.12
CA PRO A 49 15.50 -7.82 -10.19
C PRO A 49 15.99 -8.71 -9.05
N ALA A 50 16.94 -9.60 -9.34
CA ALA A 50 17.56 -10.43 -8.32
C ALA A 50 18.18 -9.51 -7.27
N VAL A 51 17.71 -9.63 -6.04
CA VAL A 51 18.27 -8.87 -4.91
C VAL A 51 19.59 -9.54 -4.56
N GLU A 52 20.70 -8.95 -4.99
CA GLU A 52 22.02 -9.40 -4.60
C GLU A 52 22.17 -9.36 -3.08
N SER A 53 22.63 -10.46 -2.51
CA SER A 53 22.85 -10.63 -1.07
C SER A 53 24.13 -9.93 -0.62
N ALA A 54 24.18 -8.61 -0.70
CA ALA A 54 25.26 -7.85 -0.08
C ALA A 54 24.86 -7.52 1.37
N GLY A 55 25.68 -7.89 2.33
CA GLY A 55 25.51 -7.60 3.74
C GLY A 55 25.71 -6.13 4.05
N SER A 56 24.75 -5.29 3.72
CA SER A 56 24.73 -3.91 4.17
C SER A 56 23.87 -3.83 5.45
N GLU A 57 24.38 -3.18 6.48
CA GLU A 57 23.64 -2.82 7.68
C GLU A 57 22.54 -1.77 7.38
N GLU A 58 22.41 -1.35 6.11
CA GLU A 58 21.42 -0.38 5.65
C GLU A 58 20.06 -1.04 5.40
N GLY A 59 19.02 -0.32 5.79
CA GLY A 59 17.64 -0.76 5.65
C GLY A 59 16.96 -1.07 6.97
N LEU A 60 15.85 -1.80 6.87
CA LEU A 60 15.05 -2.24 8.01
C LEU A 60 15.50 -3.65 8.43
N SER A 61 15.78 -3.84 9.73
CA SER A 61 15.95 -5.15 10.33
C SER A 61 14.94 -5.35 11.45
N VAL A 62 14.33 -6.52 11.48
CA VAL A 62 13.38 -6.95 12.51
C VAL A 62 13.95 -8.22 13.14
N GLU A 63 14.11 -8.21 14.45
CA GLU A 63 14.79 -9.28 15.18
C GLU A 63 13.94 -9.75 16.36
N GLY A 64 13.56 -11.03 16.36
CA GLY A 64 12.86 -11.69 17.45
C GLY A 64 11.50 -11.06 17.82
N LEU A 65 10.84 -10.39 16.84
CA LEU A 65 9.64 -9.61 17.11
C LEU A 65 8.48 -10.47 17.58
N THR A 66 7.93 -10.16 18.75
CA THR A 66 6.76 -10.82 19.32
C THR A 66 5.67 -9.81 19.64
N CYS A 67 4.45 -10.10 19.24
CA CYS A 67 3.32 -9.20 19.45
C CYS A 67 2.04 -9.95 19.84
N SER A 68 1.25 -9.40 20.77
CA SER A 68 -0.10 -9.86 21.11
C SER A 68 -1.04 -8.69 21.41
N PHE A 69 -2.34 -8.94 21.29
CA PHE A 69 -3.39 -7.93 21.53
C PHE A 69 -3.84 -7.82 22.96
N ARG A 70 -3.27 -8.33 23.93
CA ARG A 70 -3.55 -8.28 25.37
C ARG A 70 -2.77 -9.42 26.04
N LYS A 71 -3.03 -9.69 27.31
CA LYS A 71 -2.41 -10.83 28.05
C LYS A 71 -2.88 -12.21 27.52
N GLY A 72 -2.93 -12.36 26.20
CA GLY A 72 -3.35 -13.60 25.53
C GLY A 72 -2.21 -14.22 24.70
N ALA A 73 -2.55 -15.24 23.93
CA ALA A 73 -1.60 -15.86 23.01
C ALA A 73 -1.06 -14.81 22.02
N PRO A 74 0.22 -14.79 21.73
CA PRO A 74 0.79 -13.87 20.75
C PRO A 74 0.25 -14.17 19.36
N VAL A 75 0.05 -13.09 18.60
CA VAL A 75 -0.36 -13.15 17.20
C VAL A 75 0.79 -13.71 16.34
N PHE A 76 2.02 -13.32 16.67
CA PHE A 76 3.24 -13.91 16.13
C PHE A 76 4.35 -13.88 17.18
N ARG A 77 5.30 -14.79 17.06
CA ARG A 77 6.45 -14.95 17.98
C ARG A 77 7.74 -15.05 17.19
N ASP A 78 8.79 -14.44 17.74
CA ASP A 78 10.17 -14.58 17.26
C ASP A 78 10.32 -14.36 15.75
N LEU A 79 9.60 -13.36 15.23
CA LEU A 79 9.63 -13.02 13.81
C LEU A 79 10.87 -12.19 13.52
N SER A 80 11.69 -12.68 12.58
CA SER A 80 12.88 -11.98 12.13
C SER A 80 12.94 -11.93 10.61
N PHE A 81 13.24 -10.75 10.06
CA PHE A 81 13.48 -10.53 8.63
C PHE A 81 14.16 -9.18 8.43
N SER A 82 14.64 -8.96 7.22
CA SER A 82 15.20 -7.66 6.83
C SER A 82 14.63 -7.18 5.50
N ALA A 83 14.71 -5.89 5.26
CA ALA A 83 14.38 -5.25 3.99
C ALA A 83 15.40 -4.16 3.70
N ARG A 84 15.88 -4.11 2.45
CA ARG A 84 16.87 -3.13 2.00
C ARG A 84 16.21 -1.85 1.52
N PRO A 85 16.96 -0.75 1.43
CA PRO A 85 16.48 0.45 0.78
C PRO A 85 16.00 0.16 -0.65
N GLY A 86 14.82 0.65 -1.01
CA GLY A 86 14.22 0.42 -2.33
C GLY A 86 13.59 -0.95 -2.56
N GLU A 87 13.70 -1.88 -1.61
CA GLU A 87 13.09 -3.20 -1.71
C GLU A 87 11.58 -3.16 -1.44
N VAL A 88 10.81 -3.90 -2.23
CA VAL A 88 9.37 -4.11 -2.03
C VAL A 88 9.15 -5.47 -1.38
N VAL A 89 8.70 -5.49 -0.15
CA VAL A 89 8.44 -6.70 0.63
C VAL A 89 6.96 -7.02 0.67
N ALA A 90 6.56 -8.20 0.21
CA ALA A 90 5.18 -8.69 0.27
C ALA A 90 4.96 -9.52 1.54
N ILE A 91 3.99 -9.12 2.38
CA ILE A 91 3.53 -9.88 3.54
C ILE A 91 2.29 -10.68 3.15
N THR A 92 2.42 -11.98 3.00
CA THR A 92 1.37 -12.90 2.53
C THR A 92 0.92 -13.87 3.62
N GLY A 93 -0.23 -14.48 3.43
CA GLY A 93 -0.78 -15.49 4.34
C GLY A 93 -2.30 -15.41 4.49
N PRO A 94 -2.95 -16.40 5.15
CA PRO A 94 -4.39 -16.43 5.33
C PRO A 94 -4.93 -15.26 6.17
N ASN A 95 -6.25 -15.05 6.12
CA ASN A 95 -6.88 -14.03 6.95
C ASN A 95 -6.74 -14.38 8.43
N GLY A 96 -6.50 -13.37 9.26
CA GLY A 96 -6.32 -13.54 10.71
C GLY A 96 -4.90 -13.93 11.16
N VAL A 97 -3.96 -14.24 10.25
CA VAL A 97 -2.59 -14.67 10.60
C VAL A 97 -1.72 -13.58 11.23
N GLY A 98 -2.15 -12.32 11.20
CA GLY A 98 -1.42 -11.20 11.84
C GLY A 98 -0.75 -10.20 10.89
N LYS A 99 -1.02 -10.24 9.58
CA LYS A 99 -0.45 -9.29 8.60
C LYS A 99 -0.65 -7.83 9.01
N THR A 100 -1.89 -7.44 9.30
CA THR A 100 -2.22 -6.09 9.77
C THR A 100 -1.59 -5.76 11.12
N THR A 101 -1.47 -6.75 12.01
CA THR A 101 -0.80 -6.59 13.30
C THR A 101 0.68 -6.29 13.11
N LEU A 102 1.35 -7.01 12.21
CA LEU A 102 2.73 -6.77 11.85
C LEU A 102 2.93 -5.38 11.27
N SER A 103 2.13 -4.98 10.26
CA SER A 103 2.19 -3.64 9.67
C SER A 103 2.03 -2.53 10.73
N ARG A 104 1.04 -2.66 11.63
CA ARG A 104 0.85 -1.71 12.74
C ARG A 104 2.03 -1.68 13.72
N CYS A 105 2.65 -2.83 13.97
CA CYS A 105 3.82 -2.90 14.82
C CYS A 105 5.03 -2.21 14.16
N LEU A 106 5.28 -2.46 12.88
CA LEU A 106 6.35 -1.82 12.10
C LEU A 106 6.20 -0.28 12.07
N CYS A 107 4.97 0.20 11.90
CA CYS A 107 4.67 1.65 11.92
C CYS A 107 4.59 2.26 13.34
N GLY A 108 4.87 1.50 14.41
CA GLY A 108 4.79 1.99 15.79
C GLY A 108 3.36 2.27 16.28
N LEU A 109 2.32 1.85 15.57
CA LEU A 109 0.93 1.98 16.01
C LEU A 109 0.58 0.95 17.09
N LEU A 110 1.27 -0.18 17.10
CA LEU A 110 1.16 -1.23 18.10
C LEU A 110 2.52 -1.46 18.75
N LYS A 111 2.53 -1.66 20.08
CA LYS A 111 3.77 -1.93 20.83
C LYS A 111 4.08 -3.43 20.78
N GLU A 112 5.29 -3.77 20.45
CA GLU A 112 5.88 -5.10 20.58
C GLU A 112 6.02 -5.51 22.05
N GLN A 113 6.03 -6.81 22.32
CA GLN A 113 6.28 -7.37 23.66
C GLN A 113 7.73 -7.81 23.82
N ALA A 114 8.35 -8.25 22.72
CA ALA A 114 9.75 -8.65 22.68
C ALA A 114 10.31 -8.42 21.27
N GLY A 115 11.63 -8.45 21.16
CA GLY A 115 12.37 -8.20 19.95
C GLY A 115 12.67 -6.73 19.73
N GLN A 116 13.29 -6.41 18.60
CA GLN A 116 13.65 -5.06 18.23
C GLN A 116 13.48 -4.82 16.74
N ILE A 117 13.33 -3.54 16.39
CA ILE A 117 13.27 -3.07 15.01
C ILE A 117 14.39 -2.04 14.87
N LEU A 118 15.23 -2.26 13.87
CA LEU A 118 16.37 -1.38 13.57
C LEU A 118 16.19 -0.74 12.20
N LEU A 119 16.65 0.48 12.06
CA LEU A 119 16.78 1.18 10.79
C LEU A 119 18.24 1.60 10.62
N ASN A 120 18.88 1.13 9.57
CA ASN A 120 20.30 1.35 9.31
C ASN A 120 21.18 0.97 10.51
N GLY A 121 20.93 -0.22 11.08
CA GLY A 121 21.66 -0.75 12.24
C GLY A 121 21.34 -0.09 13.58
N LYS A 122 20.47 0.93 13.62
CA LYS A 122 20.13 1.65 14.86
C LYS A 122 18.74 1.24 15.36
N PRO A 123 18.59 0.88 16.64
CA PRO A 123 17.29 0.58 17.21
C PRO A 123 16.32 1.75 17.05
N LEU A 124 15.12 1.45 16.55
CA LEU A 124 14.08 2.42 16.29
C LEU A 124 12.94 2.24 17.29
N ASP A 125 12.83 3.16 18.22
CA ASP A 125 11.76 3.14 19.21
C ASP A 125 10.38 3.39 18.57
N ARG A 126 9.31 3.21 19.34
CA ARG A 126 7.95 3.39 18.85
C ARG A 126 7.70 4.77 18.22
N LYS A 127 8.20 5.84 18.85
CA LYS A 127 8.03 7.21 18.33
C LYS A 127 8.86 7.43 17.08
N GLY A 128 10.06 6.87 17.02
CA GLY A 128 10.91 6.88 15.84
C GLY A 128 10.21 6.20 14.66
N ARG A 129 9.61 5.02 14.87
CA ARG A 129 8.83 4.32 13.82
C ARG A 129 7.66 5.16 13.32
N GLN A 130 6.90 5.78 14.21
CA GLN A 130 5.79 6.67 13.82
C GLN A 130 6.22 7.87 12.97
N ARG A 131 7.46 8.33 13.13
CA ARG A 131 8.02 9.45 12.35
C ARG A 131 8.66 8.99 11.03
N SER A 132 9.14 7.75 10.98
CA SER A 132 9.90 7.21 9.84
C SER A 132 9.08 6.31 8.94
N ALA A 133 7.87 5.91 9.33
CA ALA A 133 7.01 5.02 8.58
C ALA A 133 5.69 5.70 8.21
N PHE A 134 5.24 5.47 7.00
CA PHE A 134 3.90 5.85 6.54
C PHE A 134 3.06 4.58 6.35
N CYS A 135 1.81 4.61 6.80
CA CYS A 135 0.90 3.46 6.71
C CYS A 135 -0.37 3.85 5.97
N VAL A 136 -0.62 3.19 4.84
CA VAL A 136 -1.93 3.30 4.17
C VAL A 136 -2.82 2.20 4.71
N MET A 137 -3.93 2.57 5.34
CA MET A 137 -4.87 1.61 5.93
C MET A 137 -5.77 0.99 4.85
N GLN A 138 -6.35 -0.16 5.15
CA GLN A 138 -7.30 -0.84 4.26
C GLN A 138 -8.53 0.03 3.99
N ASP A 139 -9.03 0.74 4.99
CA ASP A 139 -10.05 1.77 4.86
C ASP A 139 -9.36 3.14 4.99
N VAL A 140 -9.11 3.75 3.85
CA VAL A 140 -8.40 5.05 3.76
C VAL A 140 -9.25 6.20 4.29
N ASN A 141 -10.59 6.07 4.30
CA ASN A 141 -11.46 7.12 4.82
C ASN A 141 -11.21 7.41 6.30
N HIS A 142 -10.72 6.43 7.06
CA HIS A 142 -10.32 6.64 8.45
C HIS A 142 -9.02 7.42 8.63
N GLN A 143 -8.35 7.79 7.55
CA GLN A 143 -7.11 8.55 7.55
C GLN A 143 -7.27 9.97 6.97
N LEU A 144 -8.46 10.28 6.45
CA LEU A 144 -8.78 11.57 5.86
C LEU A 144 -9.54 12.41 6.88
N PHE A 145 -9.04 13.60 7.17
CA PHE A 145 -9.55 14.48 8.23
C PHE A 145 -9.93 15.86 7.72
N SER A 146 -9.42 16.24 6.55
CA SER A 146 -9.72 17.53 5.93
C SER A 146 -10.95 17.45 5.03
N ASP A 147 -11.56 18.56 4.78
CA ASP A 147 -12.66 18.74 3.84
C ASP A 147 -12.19 18.92 2.38
N SER A 148 -10.87 18.98 2.17
CA SER A 148 -10.29 19.09 0.83
C SER A 148 -9.00 18.29 0.66
N VAL A 149 -8.73 17.83 -0.57
CA VAL A 149 -7.47 17.16 -0.95
C VAL A 149 -6.27 18.05 -0.62
N TRP A 150 -6.38 19.35 -0.87
CA TRP A 150 -5.34 20.32 -0.52
C TRP A 150 -5.08 20.38 0.99
N GLY A 151 -6.14 20.42 1.78
CA GLY A 151 -6.05 20.44 3.23
C GLY A 151 -5.37 19.19 3.79
N GLU A 152 -5.66 18.00 3.24
CA GLU A 152 -4.97 16.76 3.63
C GLU A 152 -3.46 16.83 3.36
N CYS A 153 -3.06 17.34 2.19
CA CYS A 153 -1.65 17.54 1.87
C CYS A 153 -0.97 18.49 2.86
N ARG A 154 -1.64 19.59 3.20
CA ARG A 154 -1.12 20.56 4.18
C ARG A 154 -0.98 19.98 5.59
N MET A 155 -1.95 19.20 6.04
CA MET A 155 -1.88 18.52 7.34
C MET A 155 -0.73 17.51 7.39
N SER A 156 -0.52 16.77 6.30
CA SER A 156 0.49 15.72 6.22
C SER A 156 1.91 16.28 6.04
N ALA A 157 2.05 17.42 5.38
CA ALA A 157 3.33 18.05 5.06
C ALA A 157 3.28 19.58 5.30
N PRO A 158 3.22 20.03 6.58
CA PRO A 158 3.05 21.45 6.92
C PRO A 158 4.21 22.32 6.42
N GLU A 159 5.41 21.77 6.28
CA GLU A 159 6.60 22.48 5.81
C GLU A 159 6.74 22.51 4.27
N ALA A 160 5.89 21.77 3.54
CA ALA A 160 5.94 21.75 2.08
C ALA A 160 5.44 23.08 1.50
N SER A 161 6.10 23.56 0.45
CA SER A 161 5.62 24.73 -0.31
C SER A 161 4.40 24.37 -1.16
N ASP A 162 3.62 25.37 -1.54
CA ASP A 162 2.46 25.20 -2.43
C ASP A 162 2.86 24.57 -3.77
N ASN A 163 4.04 24.93 -4.29
CA ASN A 163 4.56 24.35 -5.53
C ASN A 163 4.83 22.87 -5.38
N GLN A 164 5.46 22.43 -4.30
CA GLN A 164 5.72 21.00 -4.05
C GLN A 164 4.42 20.20 -3.94
N ILE A 165 3.42 20.72 -3.23
CA ILE A 165 2.11 20.07 -3.14
C ILE A 165 1.45 20.01 -4.51
N SER A 166 1.50 21.11 -5.28
CA SER A 166 0.93 21.18 -6.62
C SER A 166 1.57 20.18 -7.58
N GLU A 167 2.90 20.07 -7.57
CA GLU A 167 3.64 19.10 -8.39
C GLU A 167 3.25 17.65 -8.07
N VAL A 168 3.11 17.31 -6.78
CA VAL A 168 2.66 15.97 -6.37
C VAL A 168 1.23 15.71 -6.82
N LEU A 169 0.32 16.67 -6.61
CA LEU A 169 -1.08 16.52 -7.02
C LEU A 169 -1.20 16.43 -8.55
N ASP A 170 -0.39 17.16 -9.29
CA ASP A 170 -0.37 17.10 -10.77
C ASP A 170 0.11 15.72 -11.25
N SER A 171 1.19 15.20 -10.66
CA SER A 171 1.71 13.87 -10.99
C SER A 171 0.71 12.74 -10.74
N LEU A 172 -0.22 12.95 -9.82
CA LEU A 172 -1.31 12.02 -9.50
C LEU A 172 -2.62 12.35 -10.24
N HIS A 173 -2.64 13.36 -11.11
CA HIS A 173 -3.83 13.87 -11.80
C HIS A 173 -4.94 14.36 -10.84
N LEU A 174 -4.56 14.82 -9.66
CA LEU A 174 -5.47 15.30 -8.60
C LEU A 174 -5.53 16.83 -8.49
N LEU A 175 -4.67 17.58 -9.20
CA LEU A 175 -4.58 19.03 -9.05
C LEU A 175 -5.92 19.74 -9.33
N SER A 176 -6.68 19.27 -10.32
CA SER A 176 -8.02 19.80 -10.64
C SER A 176 -9.08 19.50 -9.59
N PHE A 177 -8.79 18.58 -8.67
CA PHE A 177 -9.68 18.15 -7.58
C PHE A 177 -9.25 18.69 -6.22
N ARG A 178 -8.23 19.54 -6.16
CA ARG A 178 -7.60 19.98 -4.91
C ARG A 178 -8.55 20.55 -3.86
N GLU A 179 -9.64 21.23 -4.31
CA GLU A 179 -10.65 21.81 -3.43
C GLU A 179 -11.82 20.85 -3.14
N ARG A 180 -11.81 19.64 -3.70
CA ARG A 180 -12.87 18.66 -3.44
C ARG A 180 -12.56 17.86 -2.18
N HIS A 181 -13.62 17.35 -1.57
CA HIS A 181 -13.52 16.37 -0.50
C HIS A 181 -12.74 15.13 -1.01
N PRO A 182 -11.73 14.68 -0.28
CA PRO A 182 -10.90 13.54 -0.66
C PRO A 182 -11.66 12.23 -0.72
#